data_43c4f9513db1e5c432e9c914e5939a82
#
_entry.id   43c4f9513db1e5c432e9c914e5939a82
#
_cell.length_a   1.000
_cell.length_b   1.000
_cell.length_c   1.000
_cell.angle_alpha   90.00
_cell.angle_beta   90.00
_cell.angle_gamma   90.00
#
_symmetry.space_group_name_H-M   'P 1'
#
loop_
_entity.id
_entity.type
_entity.pdbx_description
1 polymer ?
#
loop_
_entity_poly.entity_id
_entity_poly.type
_entity_poly.pdbx_seq_one_letter_code
_entity_poly.pdbx_strand_id
1 'polypeptide(L)'
;MTQSFWLLGTYLTILADHTTTDGKYDLIEGYFPPGTQTPPHRHTRYSEQIYVLEGELTAWVNKNKVVLSAGESVFIAIGTPHVVAALSDKPSRGLTVSVPSGFAQLIEATGTLNENEAPDIALFNRISSEIGDEILGAPGDLP
;
A
#
# COMPACT_ATOMS: atom_id res chain seq x y z
N MET A 1 17.02 -4.80 10.53
CA MET A 1 15.98 -4.56 11.54
C MET A 1 14.70 -4.15 10.85
N THR A 2 13.60 -4.77 11.22
CA THR A 2 12.27 -4.40 10.67
C THR A 2 11.72 -3.18 11.40
N GLN A 3 10.99 -2.34 10.67
CA GLN A 3 10.31 -1.17 11.21
C GLN A 3 8.83 -1.25 10.82
N SER A 4 7.96 -0.83 11.73
CA SER A 4 6.51 -0.89 11.55
C SER A 4 5.88 0.47 11.82
N PHE A 5 4.91 0.83 10.99
CA PHE A 5 4.23 2.13 11.04
C PHE A 5 2.76 1.99 10.70
N TRP A 6 1.96 2.89 11.26
CA TRP A 6 0.59 3.09 10.81
C TRP A 6 0.57 4.12 9.68
N LEU A 7 -0.14 3.80 8.62
CA LEU A 7 -0.36 4.72 7.50
C LEU A 7 -1.72 4.44 6.86
N LEU A 8 -2.56 5.46 6.77
CA LEU A 8 -3.90 5.38 6.17
C LEU A 8 -4.75 4.22 6.75
N GLY A 9 -4.65 4.02 8.05
CA GLY A 9 -5.42 3.00 8.76
C GLY A 9 -4.87 1.58 8.67
N THR A 10 -3.73 1.37 8.01
CA THR A 10 -3.07 0.07 7.91
C THR A 10 -1.77 0.06 8.71
N TYR A 11 -1.43 -1.11 9.25
CA TYR A 11 -0.16 -1.30 9.96
C TYR A 11 0.82 -2.00 9.03
N LEU A 12 1.90 -1.30 8.68
CA LEU A 12 2.84 -1.71 7.64
C LEU A 12 4.20 -1.99 8.25
N THR A 13 4.72 -3.18 8.01
CA THR A 13 6.05 -3.61 8.46
C THR A 13 6.98 -3.73 7.26
N ILE A 14 8.04 -2.96 7.26
CA ILE A 14 9.03 -2.94 6.18
C ILE A 14 10.02 -4.07 6.43
N LEU A 15 9.99 -5.08 5.56
CA LEU A 15 10.89 -6.23 5.62
C LEU A 15 12.13 -6.03 4.77
N ALA A 16 12.01 -5.28 3.67
CA ALA A 16 13.11 -4.89 2.81
C ALA A 16 12.79 -3.56 2.15
N ASP A 17 13.80 -2.72 1.94
CA ASP A 17 13.67 -1.42 1.30
C ASP A 17 14.91 -1.13 0.41
N HIS A 18 14.99 0.09 -0.13
CA HIS A 18 16.08 0.48 -1.02
C HIS A 18 17.47 0.32 -0.38
N THR A 19 17.59 0.40 0.94
CA THR A 19 18.89 0.28 1.63
C THR A 19 19.38 -1.16 1.72
N THR A 20 18.46 -2.13 1.74
CA THR A 20 18.80 -3.55 1.83
C THR A 20 18.80 -4.27 0.49
N THR A 21 18.11 -3.72 -0.51
CA THR A 21 17.96 -4.34 -1.84
C THR A 21 18.72 -3.62 -2.95
N ASP A 22 19.49 -2.59 -2.60
CA ASP A 22 20.16 -1.72 -3.58
C ASP A 22 19.15 -1.08 -4.56
N GLY A 23 18.01 -0.65 -4.01
CA GLY A 23 16.96 0.02 -4.78
C GLY A 23 16.11 -0.89 -5.65
N LYS A 24 16.30 -2.21 -5.57
CA LYS A 24 15.66 -3.15 -6.52
C LYS A 24 14.21 -3.44 -6.20
N TYR A 25 13.86 -3.49 -4.91
CA TYR A 25 12.47 -3.74 -4.50
C TYR A 25 12.25 -3.34 -3.04
N ASP A 26 10.98 -3.20 -2.67
CA ASP A 26 10.52 -3.18 -1.30
C ASP A 26 9.71 -4.44 -1.03
N LEU A 27 9.81 -4.98 0.20
CA LEU A 27 8.94 -6.03 0.69
C LEU A 27 8.28 -5.55 1.97
N ILE A 28 6.95 -5.47 1.96
CA ILE A 28 6.18 -4.88 3.05
C ILE A 28 5.07 -5.84 3.44
N GLU A 29 4.96 -6.13 4.73
CA GLU A 29 3.83 -6.86 5.29
C GLU A 29 2.80 -5.87 5.80
N GLY A 30 1.54 -6.02 5.38
CA GLY A 30 0.43 -5.17 5.79
C GLY A 30 -0.55 -5.91 6.66
N TYR A 31 -1.01 -5.23 7.71
CA TYR A 31 -2.17 -5.61 8.51
C TYR A 31 -3.27 -4.59 8.21
N PHE A 32 -4.42 -5.09 7.76
CA PHE A 32 -5.53 -4.28 7.28
C PHE A 32 -6.75 -4.50 8.18
N PRO A 33 -7.03 -3.57 9.10
CA PRO A 33 -8.29 -3.63 9.87
C PRO A 33 -9.51 -3.58 8.95
N PRO A 34 -10.64 -4.18 9.36
CA PRO A 34 -11.88 -4.10 8.58
C PRO A 34 -12.26 -2.66 8.23
N GLY A 35 -12.64 -2.43 6.98
CA GLY A 35 -13.09 -1.13 6.49
C GLY A 35 -11.97 -0.21 6.00
N THR A 36 -10.71 -0.63 6.04
CA THR A 36 -9.63 0.18 5.46
C THR A 36 -9.71 0.16 3.94
N GLN A 37 -9.45 1.31 3.33
CA GLN A 37 -9.49 1.46 1.89
C GLN A 37 -8.54 2.58 1.47
N THR A 38 -7.71 2.32 0.47
CA THR A 38 -6.85 3.36 -0.11
C THR A 38 -7.68 4.31 -0.95
N PRO A 39 -7.27 5.60 -1.08
CA PRO A 39 -7.83 6.44 -2.13
C PRO A 39 -7.42 5.86 -3.50
N PRO A 40 -8.14 6.20 -4.57
CA PRO A 40 -7.69 5.84 -5.91
C PRO A 40 -6.36 6.53 -6.20
N HIS A 41 -5.39 5.78 -6.68
CA HIS A 41 -4.03 6.27 -6.92
C HIS A 41 -3.33 5.42 -7.96
N ARG A 42 -2.19 5.90 -8.44
CA ARG A 42 -1.30 5.13 -9.31
C ARG A 42 0.15 5.42 -8.98
N HIS A 43 1.00 4.44 -9.26
CA HIS A 43 2.44 4.55 -9.09
C HIS A 43 3.05 4.69 -10.48
N THR A 44 3.73 5.82 -10.73
CA THR A 44 4.28 6.10 -12.07
C THR A 44 5.69 5.57 -12.26
N ARG A 45 6.37 5.12 -11.19
CA ARG A 45 7.77 4.69 -11.24
C ARG A 45 8.03 3.27 -10.77
N TYR A 46 7.03 2.59 -10.19
CA TYR A 46 7.18 1.22 -9.73
C TYR A 46 5.89 0.44 -9.91
N SER A 47 6.04 -0.86 -10.07
CA SER A 47 4.92 -1.81 -10.07
C SER A 47 4.74 -2.40 -8.69
N GLU A 48 3.58 -3.00 -8.44
CA GLU A 48 3.30 -3.69 -7.18
C GLU A 48 2.74 -5.09 -7.43
N GLN A 49 3.14 -6.02 -6.57
CA GLN A 49 2.49 -7.32 -6.43
C GLN A 49 1.91 -7.39 -5.02
N ILE A 50 0.63 -7.70 -4.90
CA ILE A 50 -0.03 -7.85 -3.61
C ILE A 50 -0.44 -9.32 -3.45
N TYR A 51 0.00 -9.95 -2.37
CA TYR A 51 -0.27 -11.35 -2.04
C TYR A 51 -0.97 -11.44 -0.68
N VAL A 52 -2.11 -12.12 -0.62
CA VAL A 52 -2.89 -12.25 0.62
C VAL A 52 -2.39 -13.43 1.44
N LEU A 53 -2.01 -13.17 2.68
CA LEU A 53 -1.58 -14.18 3.65
C LEU A 53 -2.74 -14.72 4.48
N GLU A 54 -3.62 -13.83 4.94
CA GLU A 54 -4.79 -14.16 5.76
C GLU A 54 -5.95 -13.25 5.39
N GLY A 55 -7.17 -13.78 5.48
CA GLY A 55 -8.37 -13.01 5.24
C GLY A 55 -8.63 -12.78 3.76
N GLU A 56 -9.09 -11.58 3.44
CA GLU A 56 -9.54 -11.21 2.11
C GLU A 56 -9.23 -9.75 1.83
N LEU A 57 -8.70 -9.47 0.64
CA LEU A 57 -8.55 -8.10 0.14
C LEU A 57 -9.32 -7.97 -1.17
N THR A 58 -9.90 -6.81 -1.39
CA THR A 58 -10.54 -6.45 -2.65
C THR A 58 -9.68 -5.41 -3.34
N ALA A 59 -9.35 -5.64 -4.60
CA ALA A 59 -8.58 -4.70 -5.42
C ALA A 59 -9.41 -4.31 -6.64
N TRP A 60 -9.45 -3.01 -6.92
CA TRP A 60 -9.90 -2.49 -8.20
C TRP A 60 -8.67 -2.07 -8.97
N VAL A 61 -8.39 -2.77 -10.05
CA VAL A 61 -7.25 -2.49 -10.93
C VAL A 61 -7.82 -1.97 -12.24
N ASN A 62 -7.65 -0.68 -12.52
CA ASN A 62 -8.48 0.06 -13.46
C ASN A 62 -9.96 -0.11 -13.05
N LYS A 63 -10.79 -0.63 -13.94
CA LYS A 63 -12.22 -0.87 -13.68
C LYS A 63 -12.52 -2.32 -13.30
N ASN A 64 -11.49 -3.17 -13.16
CA ASN A 64 -11.67 -4.58 -12.85
C ASN A 64 -11.60 -4.81 -11.34
N LYS A 65 -12.67 -5.36 -10.77
CA LYS A 65 -12.72 -5.73 -9.37
C LYS A 65 -12.25 -7.17 -9.19
N VAL A 66 -11.29 -7.37 -8.30
CA VAL A 66 -10.75 -8.69 -7.95
C VAL A 66 -10.86 -8.87 -6.44
N VAL A 67 -11.43 -9.99 -6.02
CA VAL A 67 -11.47 -10.39 -4.60
C VAL A 67 -10.42 -11.46 -4.39
N LEU A 68 -9.48 -11.19 -3.51
CA LEU A 68 -8.33 -12.05 -3.24
C LEU A 68 -8.50 -12.72 -1.88
N SER A 69 -8.47 -14.04 -1.86
CA SER A 69 -8.41 -14.86 -0.64
C SER A 69 -6.96 -15.25 -0.34
N ALA A 70 -6.71 -15.82 0.84
CA ALA A 70 -5.37 -16.26 1.22
C ALA A 70 -4.75 -17.16 0.14
N GLY A 71 -3.51 -16.88 -0.22
CA GLY A 71 -2.78 -17.58 -1.27
C GLY A 71 -2.96 -16.99 -2.66
N GLU A 72 -3.81 -16.00 -2.84
CA GLU A 72 -4.03 -15.33 -4.11
C GLU A 72 -3.31 -14.00 -4.18
N SER A 73 -3.02 -13.54 -5.40
CA SER A 73 -2.29 -12.29 -5.61
C SER A 73 -2.77 -11.54 -6.85
N VAL A 74 -2.42 -10.26 -6.92
CA VAL A 74 -2.68 -9.41 -8.07
C VAL A 74 -1.44 -8.59 -8.41
N PHE A 75 -1.17 -8.44 -9.70
CA PHE A 75 -0.11 -7.56 -10.20
C PHE A 75 -0.71 -6.24 -10.64
N ILE A 76 -0.09 -5.14 -10.22
CA ILE A 76 -0.47 -3.77 -10.58
C ILE A 76 0.68 -3.15 -11.35
N ALA A 77 0.52 -3.00 -12.65
CA ALA A 77 1.53 -2.45 -13.52
C ALA A 77 1.76 -0.96 -13.24
N ILE A 78 2.95 -0.48 -13.60
CA ILE A 78 3.28 0.95 -13.52
C ILE A 78 2.20 1.77 -14.23
N GLY A 79 1.74 2.84 -13.58
CA GLY A 79 0.76 3.78 -14.13
C GLY A 79 -0.69 3.33 -14.04
N THR A 80 -0.98 2.18 -13.48
CA THR A 80 -2.35 1.65 -13.41
C THR A 80 -3.10 2.21 -12.22
N PRO A 81 -4.22 2.93 -12.42
CA PRO A 81 -5.08 3.38 -11.32
C PRO A 81 -5.66 2.21 -10.56
N HIS A 82 -5.62 2.27 -9.22
CA HIS A 82 -6.11 1.17 -8.40
C HIS A 82 -6.55 1.63 -7.01
N VAL A 83 -7.33 0.76 -6.37
CA VAL A 83 -7.77 0.86 -4.97
C VAL A 83 -7.63 -0.51 -4.34
N VAL A 84 -7.17 -0.56 -3.10
CA VAL A 84 -7.13 -1.79 -2.29
C VAL A 84 -7.93 -1.57 -1.03
N ALA A 85 -8.80 -2.50 -0.69
CA ALA A 85 -9.70 -2.40 0.47
C ALA A 85 -9.81 -3.73 1.22
N ALA A 86 -10.00 -3.62 2.53
CA ALA A 86 -10.35 -4.74 3.41
C ALA A 86 -11.84 -4.63 3.75
N LEU A 87 -12.69 -5.28 2.94
CA LEU A 87 -14.14 -5.15 3.04
C LEU A 87 -14.79 -6.22 3.92
N SER A 88 -14.06 -7.27 4.29
CA SER A 88 -14.58 -8.31 5.18
C SER A 88 -14.71 -7.78 6.62
N ASP A 89 -15.43 -8.51 7.45
CA ASP A 89 -15.64 -8.15 8.87
C ASP A 89 -14.46 -8.56 9.77
N LYS A 90 -13.42 -9.16 9.19
CA LYS A 90 -12.21 -9.59 9.90
C LYS A 90 -11.00 -8.87 9.33
N PRO A 91 -9.93 -8.71 10.13
CA PRO A 91 -8.68 -8.14 9.61
C PRO A 91 -8.07 -9.06 8.55
N SER A 92 -7.30 -8.48 7.65
CA SER A 92 -6.57 -9.20 6.61
C SER A 92 -5.08 -8.89 6.71
N ARG A 93 -4.25 -9.82 6.26
CA ARG A 93 -2.80 -9.65 6.17
C ARG A 93 -2.32 -9.98 4.77
N GLY A 94 -1.36 -9.21 4.30
CA GLY A 94 -0.81 -9.43 2.98
C GLY A 94 0.62 -8.93 2.85
N LEU A 95 1.25 -9.31 1.75
CA LEU A 95 2.57 -8.82 1.35
C LEU A 95 2.41 -7.91 0.14
N THR A 96 3.16 -6.81 0.14
CA THR A 96 3.27 -5.91 -1.02
C THR A 96 4.73 -5.87 -1.43
N VAL A 97 4.98 -6.10 -2.71
CA VAL A 97 6.30 -5.98 -3.33
C VAL A 97 6.26 -4.82 -4.31
N SER A 98 7.09 -3.81 -4.09
CA SER A 98 7.26 -2.68 -5.01
C SER A 98 8.53 -2.88 -5.82
N VAL A 99 8.50 -2.73 -7.14
CA VAL A 99 9.64 -2.96 -8.02
C VAL A 99 9.71 -1.87 -9.08
N PRO A 100 10.80 -1.05 -9.10
CA PRO A 100 11.84 -0.89 -8.09
C PRO A 100 11.31 -0.33 -6.78
N SER A 101 12.19 -0.09 -5.80
CA SER A 101 11.83 0.49 -4.51
C SER A 101 11.08 1.83 -4.66
N GLY A 102 10.08 2.05 -3.81
CA GLY A 102 9.32 3.30 -3.82
C GLY A 102 8.46 3.45 -2.56
N PHE A 103 7.46 2.63 -2.40
CA PHE A 103 6.44 2.77 -1.36
C PHE A 103 7.01 2.78 0.06
N ALA A 104 8.05 2.00 0.34
CA ALA A 104 8.68 1.98 1.67
C ALA A 104 9.17 3.36 2.10
N GLN A 105 9.63 4.19 1.16
CA GLN A 105 10.08 5.55 1.46
C GLN A 105 8.95 6.43 1.98
N LEU A 106 7.75 6.29 1.42
CA LEU A 106 6.56 7.01 1.89
C LEU A 106 6.19 6.57 3.30
N ILE A 107 6.19 5.27 3.56
CA ILE A 107 5.88 4.72 4.88
C ILE A 107 6.88 5.22 5.92
N GLU A 108 8.17 5.15 5.64
CA GLU A 108 9.23 5.57 6.55
C GLU A 108 9.17 7.06 6.88
N ALA A 109 8.84 7.88 5.89
CA ALA A 109 8.79 9.33 6.04
C ALA A 109 7.51 9.82 6.72
N THR A 110 6.37 9.18 6.49
CA THR A 110 5.07 9.70 6.89
C THR A 110 4.26 8.78 7.81
N GLY A 111 4.67 7.54 7.97
CA GLY A 111 4.03 6.61 8.89
C GLY A 111 4.16 7.06 10.35
N THR A 112 3.20 6.68 11.16
CA THR A 112 3.16 7.04 12.58
C THR A 112 3.31 5.79 13.46
N LEU A 113 3.72 6.01 14.71
CA LEU A 113 3.90 4.92 15.67
C LEU A 113 2.58 4.53 16.36
N ASN A 114 1.58 5.41 16.33
CA ASN A 114 0.29 5.19 16.96
C ASN A 114 -0.83 5.23 15.92
N GLU A 115 -1.78 4.30 16.03
CA GLU A 115 -2.89 4.16 15.08
C GLU A 115 -3.71 5.46 14.91
N ASN A 116 -3.94 6.17 16.00
CA ASN A 116 -4.79 7.37 16.01
C ASN A 116 -4.02 8.66 15.79
N GLU A 117 -2.73 8.59 15.55
CA GLU A 117 -1.93 9.79 15.28
C GLU A 117 -2.21 10.27 13.86
N ALA A 118 -2.57 11.54 13.72
CA ALA A 118 -2.84 12.14 12.42
C ALA A 118 -1.54 12.23 11.59
N PRO A 119 -1.54 11.83 10.32
CA PRO A 119 -0.36 11.97 9.47
C PRO A 119 -0.13 13.44 9.11
N ASP A 120 1.13 13.78 8.83
CA ASP A 120 1.48 15.06 8.23
C ASP A 120 1.10 15.03 6.74
N ILE A 121 -0.04 15.61 6.41
CA ILE A 121 -0.59 15.57 5.05
C ILE A 121 0.31 16.29 4.04
N ALA A 122 0.91 17.41 4.42
CA ALA A 122 1.81 18.15 3.53
C ALA A 122 3.05 17.30 3.21
N LEU A 123 3.62 16.64 4.21
CA LEU A 123 4.75 15.73 4.01
C LEU A 123 4.36 14.52 3.17
N PHE A 124 3.20 13.92 3.45
CA PHE A 124 2.68 12.80 2.67
C PHE A 124 2.57 13.16 1.19
N ASN A 125 1.97 14.30 0.87
CA ASN A 125 1.82 14.74 -0.51
C ASN A 125 3.16 14.99 -1.18
N ARG A 126 4.12 15.58 -0.46
CA ARG A 126 5.45 15.84 -1.00
C ARG A 126 6.21 14.55 -1.32
N ILE A 127 6.26 13.61 -0.37
CA ILE A 127 6.96 12.34 -0.57
C ILE A 127 6.27 11.49 -1.63
N SER A 128 4.93 11.44 -1.65
CA SER A 128 4.18 10.78 -2.71
C SER A 128 4.61 11.28 -4.09
N SER A 129 4.67 12.60 -4.25
CA SER A 129 5.13 13.19 -5.51
C SER A 129 6.58 12.82 -5.84
N GLU A 130 7.47 12.80 -4.85
CA GLU A 130 8.89 12.46 -5.04
C GLU A 130 9.10 11.02 -5.51
N ILE A 131 8.29 10.08 -5.04
CA ILE A 131 8.37 8.68 -5.47
C ILE A 131 7.50 8.36 -6.69
N GLY A 132 6.83 9.36 -7.25
CA GLY A 132 6.02 9.24 -8.46
C GLY A 132 4.61 8.73 -8.23
N ASP A 133 4.10 8.79 -7.01
CA ASP A 133 2.71 8.46 -6.71
C ASP A 133 1.79 9.63 -7.04
N GLU A 134 0.64 9.32 -7.60
CA GLU A 134 -0.41 10.29 -7.90
C GLU A 134 -1.71 9.85 -7.23
N ILE A 135 -2.28 10.73 -6.42
CA ILE A 135 -3.59 10.52 -5.80
C ILE A 135 -4.65 11.02 -6.79
N LEU A 136 -5.61 10.18 -7.14
CA LEU A 136 -6.57 10.43 -8.21
C LEU A 136 -7.98 10.77 -7.70
N GLY A 137 -8.21 10.71 -6.38
CA GLY A 137 -9.50 10.99 -5.79
C GLY A 137 -9.47 10.92 -4.27
N ALA A 138 -10.62 11.06 -3.65
CA ALA A 138 -10.77 10.97 -2.21
C ALA A 138 -10.84 9.51 -1.72
N PRO A 139 -10.51 9.25 -0.44
CA PRO A 139 -10.78 7.94 0.15
C PRO A 139 -12.26 7.55 -0.01
N GLY A 140 -12.51 6.33 -0.49
CA GLY A 140 -13.86 5.85 -0.80
C GLY A 140 -14.25 5.94 -2.27
N ASP A 141 -13.56 6.77 -3.05
CA ASP A 141 -13.74 6.78 -4.50
C ASP A 141 -13.11 5.54 -5.13
N LEU A 142 -13.55 5.19 -6.34
CA LEU A 142 -12.98 4.12 -7.14
C LEU A 142 -12.17 4.69 -8.31
N PRO A 143 -11.23 3.92 -8.83
CA PRO A 143 -10.38 4.38 -9.92
C PRO A 143 -11.13 4.50 -11.25
#